data_f6702932cc0efc1bc55da3983f92b315
#
_entry.id   f6702932cc0efc1bc55da3983f92b315
#
_cell.length_a   1.000
_cell.length_b   1.000
_cell.length_c   1.000
_cell.angle_alpha   90.00
_cell.angle_beta   90.00
_cell.angle_gamma   90.00
#
_symmetry.space_group_name_H-M   'P 1'
#
loop_
_entity.id
_entity.type
_entity.pdbx_description
1 polymer ?
#
loop_
_entity_poly.entity_id
_entity_poly.type
_entity_poly.pdbx_seq_one_letter_code
_entity_poly.pdbx_strand_id
1 'polypeptide(L)'
;MKKRKKKNAITLLALVITIVIMLLLAGVAIQMTMGENGLIAKSKEAQKAQVKAELYDTAKLSYANLKAKALENGEASPQAELALSTTEFTNKYNIVGDDITDKKGNVIDTKANVLNVLQGTVAGGFSSGGTSSTESWPKTVGGVPILEDDKDKMIFKLIVKNNTEIPFGSYDNSLSEIDPIEVDYGDGEKGEITDLYNLYYKQYNRGEYVLKFKNVKDFGIAGYEDFEIEILQWGKILEKNEENRIIIPNVSKIYEPEPDKIPIYYISPKLTEIPEWLFSKKVTSKVMSKFGSNNSIVSIPEGLFKNNVNVTGFDSVFSHCRGLTSIPEGLFKNNVNVTSFSGTFNGCSGITSIPEGLFKNNVNVTSFDSVFSECSGITSIPEGLFKNNVNVISFSWTFYVCKGLTSISDGIVEFAKKVKEKGGNTHGMFSNCTSASNYASIPDYMKY
;
A
#
# COMPACT_ATOMS: atom_id res chain seq x y z
N MET A 1 -70.84 -25.02 -7.61
CA MET A 1 -70.24 -23.84 -8.29
C MET A 1 -69.27 -23.02 -7.43
N LYS A 2 -69.22 -23.10 -6.10
CA LYS A 2 -68.30 -22.26 -5.24
C LYS A 2 -66.84 -22.67 -5.25
N LYS A 3 -66.47 -23.94 -5.50
CA LYS A 3 -65.05 -24.39 -5.47
C LYS A 3 -64.19 -23.98 -6.70
N ARG A 4 -64.83 -23.77 -7.88
CA ARG A 4 -64.08 -23.31 -9.10
C ARG A 4 -63.64 -21.84 -9.03
N LYS A 5 -64.45 -20.95 -8.43
CA LYS A 5 -64.10 -19.54 -8.30
C LYS A 5 -62.90 -19.31 -7.37
N LYS A 6 -62.69 -20.10 -6.29
CA LYS A 6 -61.53 -20.00 -5.40
C LYS A 6 -60.22 -20.42 -6.07
N LYS A 7 -60.23 -21.45 -6.94
CA LYS A 7 -59.01 -21.86 -7.65
C LYS A 7 -58.54 -20.84 -8.66
N ASN A 8 -59.45 -20.19 -9.38
CA ASN A 8 -59.12 -19.15 -10.37
C ASN A 8 -58.62 -17.85 -9.71
N ALA A 9 -59.16 -17.50 -8.52
CA ALA A 9 -58.68 -16.34 -7.78
C ALA A 9 -57.28 -16.51 -7.21
N ILE A 10 -56.92 -17.73 -6.75
CA ILE A 10 -55.58 -18.03 -6.24
C ILE A 10 -54.56 -18.05 -7.39
N THR A 11 -54.90 -18.58 -8.57
CA THR A 11 -54.04 -18.57 -9.77
C THR A 11 -53.84 -17.18 -10.31
N LEU A 12 -54.85 -16.30 -10.31
CA LEU A 12 -54.70 -14.91 -10.73
C LEU A 12 -53.81 -14.11 -9.78
N LEU A 13 -53.95 -14.30 -8.47
CA LEU A 13 -53.09 -13.69 -7.46
C LEU A 13 -51.62 -14.15 -7.59
N ALA A 14 -51.44 -15.46 -7.77
CA ALA A 14 -50.08 -16.02 -7.99
C ALA A 14 -49.44 -15.46 -9.26
N LEU A 15 -50.20 -15.32 -10.35
CA LEU A 15 -49.72 -14.71 -11.60
C LEU A 15 -49.33 -13.25 -11.41
N VAL A 16 -50.14 -12.46 -10.73
CA VAL A 16 -49.84 -11.04 -10.44
C VAL A 16 -48.60 -10.90 -9.58
N ILE A 17 -48.45 -11.72 -8.53
CA ILE A 17 -47.25 -11.72 -7.68
C ILE A 17 -46.00 -12.09 -8.49
N THR A 18 -46.10 -13.08 -9.36
CA THR A 18 -44.95 -13.49 -10.21
C THR A 18 -44.57 -12.38 -11.18
N ILE A 19 -45.54 -11.69 -11.78
CA ILE A 19 -45.23 -10.54 -12.68
C ILE A 19 -44.60 -9.39 -11.90
N VAL A 20 -45.08 -9.07 -10.70
CA VAL A 20 -44.52 -8.01 -9.85
C VAL A 20 -43.08 -8.37 -9.46
N ILE A 21 -42.81 -9.60 -9.06
CA ILE A 21 -41.46 -10.08 -8.72
C ILE A 21 -40.54 -10.02 -9.95
N MET A 22 -40.98 -10.44 -11.12
CA MET A 22 -40.21 -10.32 -12.37
C MET A 22 -39.89 -8.86 -12.74
N LEU A 23 -40.84 -7.96 -12.58
CA LEU A 23 -40.65 -6.52 -12.84
C LEU A 23 -39.65 -5.91 -11.84
N LEU A 24 -39.72 -6.28 -10.54
CA LEU A 24 -38.75 -5.85 -9.54
C LEU A 24 -37.37 -6.38 -9.82
N LEU A 25 -37.22 -7.68 -10.16
CA LEU A 25 -35.95 -8.29 -10.53
C LEU A 25 -35.39 -7.67 -11.82
N ALA A 26 -36.22 -7.39 -12.81
CA ALA A 26 -35.81 -6.68 -14.02
C ALA A 26 -35.35 -5.25 -13.72
N GLY A 27 -36.06 -4.53 -12.83
CA GLY A 27 -35.65 -3.20 -12.38
C GLY A 27 -34.29 -3.19 -11.65
N VAL A 28 -34.06 -4.16 -10.75
CA VAL A 28 -32.78 -4.33 -10.06
C VAL A 28 -31.68 -4.72 -11.05
N ALA A 29 -31.95 -5.62 -12.00
CA ALA A 29 -30.98 -6.00 -13.01
C ALA A 29 -30.60 -4.83 -13.93
N ILE A 30 -31.58 -4.00 -14.33
CA ILE A 30 -31.33 -2.79 -15.12
C ILE A 30 -30.51 -1.77 -14.31
N GLN A 31 -30.82 -1.58 -13.04
CA GLN A 31 -30.08 -0.66 -12.17
C GLN A 31 -28.65 -1.14 -11.91
N MET A 32 -28.44 -2.47 -11.76
CA MET A 32 -27.09 -3.07 -11.65
C MET A 32 -26.27 -2.97 -12.94
N THR A 33 -26.92 -2.96 -14.10
CA THR A 33 -26.20 -2.90 -15.39
C THR A 33 -26.04 -1.49 -15.96
N MET A 34 -27.04 -0.62 -15.77
CA MET A 34 -27.11 0.71 -16.40
C MET A 34 -27.00 1.90 -15.41
N GLY A 35 -27.03 1.67 -14.09
CA GLY A 35 -26.86 2.73 -13.09
C GLY A 35 -25.46 3.36 -13.15
N GLU A 36 -25.28 4.53 -12.53
CA GLU A 36 -23.98 5.25 -12.45
C GLU A 36 -22.84 4.37 -11.91
N ASN A 37 -23.14 3.38 -11.07
CA ASN A 37 -22.22 2.36 -10.57
C ASN A 37 -22.40 0.98 -11.24
N GLY A 38 -23.14 0.91 -12.34
CA GLY A 38 -23.45 -0.35 -13.02
C GLY A 38 -22.27 -0.94 -13.78
N LEU A 39 -22.39 -2.22 -14.16
CA LEU A 39 -21.38 -2.98 -14.90
C LEU A 39 -20.92 -2.27 -16.19
N ILE A 40 -21.86 -1.59 -16.88
CA ILE A 40 -21.55 -0.84 -18.11
C ILE A 40 -20.74 0.43 -17.81
N ALA A 41 -21.05 1.14 -16.72
CA ALA A 41 -20.28 2.31 -16.29
C ALA A 41 -18.86 1.91 -15.90
N LYS A 42 -18.71 0.87 -15.07
CA LYS A 42 -17.39 0.31 -14.68
C LYS A 42 -16.60 -0.22 -15.88
N SER A 43 -17.24 -0.86 -16.84
CA SER A 43 -16.58 -1.32 -18.08
C SER A 43 -16.09 -0.15 -18.92
N LYS A 44 -16.84 0.94 -19.03
CA LYS A 44 -16.40 2.15 -19.73
C LYS A 44 -15.26 2.87 -19.01
N GLU A 45 -15.28 2.91 -17.68
CA GLU A 45 -14.17 3.47 -16.89
C GLU A 45 -12.89 2.64 -17.05
N ALA A 46 -13.01 1.31 -16.96
CA ALA A 46 -11.87 0.41 -17.18
C ALA A 46 -11.30 0.56 -18.61
N GLN A 47 -12.16 0.71 -19.62
CA GLN A 47 -11.73 0.95 -20.98
C GLN A 47 -11.05 2.31 -21.16
N LYS A 48 -11.54 3.37 -20.52
CA LYS A 48 -10.87 4.69 -20.52
C LYS A 48 -9.51 4.61 -19.82
N ALA A 49 -9.41 3.93 -18.68
CA ALA A 49 -8.16 3.74 -17.96
C ALA A 49 -7.13 2.97 -18.80
N GLN A 50 -7.56 1.92 -19.53
CA GLN A 50 -6.71 1.16 -20.42
C GLN A 50 -6.18 2.02 -21.57
N VAL A 51 -7.04 2.80 -22.26
CA VAL A 51 -6.63 3.71 -23.34
C VAL A 51 -5.64 4.76 -22.85
N LYS A 52 -5.84 5.29 -21.63
CA LYS A 52 -4.91 6.22 -21.00
C LYS A 52 -3.56 5.57 -20.66
N ALA A 53 -3.56 4.33 -20.18
CA ALA A 53 -2.33 3.58 -19.92
C ALA A 53 -1.54 3.34 -21.22
N GLU A 54 -2.20 2.94 -22.31
CA GLU A 54 -1.58 2.75 -23.62
C GLU A 54 -0.97 4.05 -24.18
N LEU A 55 -1.61 5.20 -23.94
CA LEU A 55 -1.05 6.51 -24.28
C LEU A 55 0.27 6.77 -23.56
N TYR A 56 0.30 6.53 -22.25
CA TYR A 56 1.49 6.76 -21.45
C TYR A 56 2.63 5.81 -21.80
N ASP A 57 2.34 4.54 -22.06
CA ASP A 57 3.34 3.56 -22.47
C ASP A 57 3.92 3.89 -23.83
N THR A 58 3.10 4.33 -24.79
CA THR A 58 3.57 4.80 -26.09
C THR A 58 4.48 6.02 -25.96
N ALA A 59 4.11 6.99 -25.15
CA ALA A 59 4.91 8.19 -24.90
C ALA A 59 6.26 7.84 -24.21
N LYS A 60 6.25 6.97 -23.21
CA LYS A 60 7.48 6.49 -22.53
C LYS A 60 8.40 5.77 -23.49
N LEU A 61 7.88 4.89 -24.33
CA LEU A 61 8.68 4.16 -25.32
C LEU A 61 9.31 5.12 -26.34
N SER A 62 8.53 6.06 -26.86
CA SER A 62 9.03 7.11 -27.77
C SER A 62 10.16 7.93 -27.12
N TYR A 63 10.02 8.29 -25.86
CA TYR A 63 11.04 9.04 -25.13
C TYR A 63 12.30 8.22 -24.84
N ALA A 64 12.14 6.96 -24.47
CA ALA A 64 13.25 6.03 -24.27
C ALA A 64 14.07 5.83 -25.56
N ASN A 65 13.40 5.67 -26.70
CA ASN A 65 14.05 5.55 -28.00
C ASN A 65 14.83 6.81 -28.40
N LEU A 66 14.30 8.00 -28.10
CA LEU A 66 15.02 9.26 -28.31
C LEU A 66 16.26 9.37 -27.41
N LYS A 67 16.15 8.98 -26.14
CA LYS A 67 17.30 8.97 -25.21
C LYS A 67 18.38 7.98 -25.64
N ALA A 68 18.01 6.79 -26.11
CA ALA A 68 18.95 5.81 -26.60
C ALA A 68 19.74 6.33 -27.81
N LYS A 69 19.05 6.95 -28.79
CA LYS A 69 19.70 7.56 -29.96
C LYS A 69 20.64 8.72 -29.59
N ALA A 70 20.22 9.58 -28.68
CA ALA A 70 21.06 10.69 -28.22
C ALA A 70 22.33 10.17 -27.51
N LEU A 71 22.21 9.09 -26.71
CA LEU A 71 23.34 8.43 -26.05
C LEU A 71 24.30 7.80 -27.06
N GLU A 72 23.79 7.11 -28.08
CA GLU A 72 24.60 6.54 -29.18
C GLU A 72 25.37 7.61 -29.95
N ASN A 73 24.80 8.79 -30.14
CA ASN A 73 25.42 9.91 -30.85
C ASN A 73 26.31 10.80 -29.96
N GLY A 74 26.38 10.56 -28.68
CA GLY A 74 27.09 11.41 -27.72
C GLY A 74 26.43 12.79 -27.51
N GLU A 75 25.11 12.90 -27.76
CA GLU A 75 24.34 14.12 -27.65
C GLU A 75 23.73 14.26 -26.24
N ALA A 76 23.35 15.49 -25.88
CA ALA A 76 22.64 15.74 -24.63
C ALA A 76 21.26 15.05 -24.61
N SER A 77 20.76 14.71 -23.41
CA SER A 77 19.44 14.07 -23.26
C SER A 77 18.34 14.93 -23.87
N PRO A 78 17.48 14.36 -24.73
CA PRO A 78 16.45 15.10 -25.45
C PRO A 78 15.36 15.62 -24.48
N GLN A 79 14.69 16.71 -24.86
CA GLN A 79 13.54 17.19 -24.12
C GLN A 79 12.36 16.21 -24.25
N ALA A 80 11.61 15.99 -23.16
CA ALA A 80 10.49 15.07 -23.12
C ALA A 80 9.39 15.37 -24.17
N GLU A 81 9.23 16.64 -24.50
CA GLU A 81 8.25 17.13 -25.49
C GLU A 81 8.47 16.55 -26.88
N LEU A 82 9.72 16.25 -27.25
CA LEU A 82 10.06 15.62 -28.53
C LEU A 82 9.47 14.21 -28.67
N ALA A 83 9.20 13.53 -27.57
CA ALA A 83 8.55 12.21 -27.59
C ALA A 83 7.15 12.26 -28.23
N LEU A 84 6.43 13.36 -28.05
CA LEU A 84 5.09 13.56 -28.59
C LEU A 84 5.09 13.89 -30.09
N SER A 85 6.26 14.18 -30.66
CA SER A 85 6.45 14.48 -32.09
C SER A 85 7.00 13.27 -32.87
N THR A 86 7.30 12.16 -32.21
CA THR A 86 7.82 10.95 -32.88
C THR A 86 6.75 10.33 -33.80
N THR A 87 7.19 9.68 -34.86
CA THR A 87 6.28 8.94 -35.78
C THR A 87 5.49 7.87 -35.01
N GLU A 88 6.11 7.22 -34.01
CA GLU A 88 5.49 6.20 -33.20
C GLU A 88 4.31 6.76 -32.39
N PHE A 89 4.47 7.94 -31.81
CA PHE A 89 3.42 8.63 -31.06
C PHE A 89 2.34 9.19 -31.98
N THR A 90 2.75 9.94 -33.03
CA THR A 90 1.83 10.63 -33.93
C THR A 90 1.03 9.69 -34.83
N ASN A 91 1.46 8.44 -35.01
CA ASN A 91 0.64 7.41 -35.70
C ASN A 91 -0.59 6.99 -34.86
N LYS A 92 -0.52 7.04 -33.54
CA LYS A 92 -1.59 6.59 -32.66
C LYS A 92 -2.45 7.74 -32.15
N TYR A 93 -1.86 8.90 -31.91
CA TYR A 93 -2.51 10.03 -31.23
C TYR A 93 -2.38 11.32 -32.02
N ASN A 94 -3.29 12.25 -31.79
CA ASN A 94 -3.20 13.64 -32.25
C ASN A 94 -3.06 14.58 -31.07
N ILE A 95 -2.44 15.73 -31.29
CA ILE A 95 -2.37 16.84 -30.32
C ILE A 95 -3.23 17.96 -30.87
N VAL A 96 -4.25 18.37 -30.13
CA VAL A 96 -5.21 19.42 -30.50
C VAL A 96 -5.21 20.46 -29.39
N GLY A 97 -4.45 21.55 -29.56
CA GLY A 97 -4.19 22.49 -28.46
C GLY A 97 -3.43 21.82 -27.32
N ASP A 98 -4.01 21.82 -26.12
CA ASP A 98 -3.44 21.16 -24.94
C ASP A 98 -3.92 19.71 -24.77
N ASP A 99 -4.86 19.24 -25.58
CA ASP A 99 -5.44 17.90 -25.48
C ASP A 99 -4.71 16.89 -26.37
N ILE A 100 -4.61 15.65 -25.87
CA ILE A 100 -4.20 14.48 -26.64
C ILE A 100 -5.43 13.64 -26.91
N THR A 101 -5.66 13.36 -28.20
CA THR A 101 -6.83 12.62 -28.67
C THR A 101 -6.43 11.33 -29.39
N ASP A 102 -7.35 10.36 -29.41
CA ASP A 102 -7.23 9.23 -30.34
C ASP A 102 -7.45 9.68 -31.81
N LYS A 103 -7.30 8.76 -32.75
CA LYS A 103 -7.52 9.05 -34.17
C LYS A 103 -8.98 9.32 -34.53
N LYS A 104 -9.91 9.10 -33.63
CA LYS A 104 -11.32 9.40 -33.79
C LYS A 104 -11.70 10.77 -33.20
N GLY A 105 -10.75 11.46 -32.56
CA GLY A 105 -10.95 12.78 -31.93
C GLY A 105 -11.45 12.73 -30.50
N ASN A 106 -11.50 11.53 -29.85
CA ASN A 106 -11.85 11.46 -28.44
C ASN A 106 -10.66 11.91 -27.57
N VAL A 107 -10.90 12.84 -26.68
CA VAL A 107 -9.88 13.30 -25.72
C VAL A 107 -9.54 12.17 -24.75
N ILE A 108 -8.25 11.84 -24.65
CA ILE A 108 -7.74 10.81 -23.74
C ILE A 108 -7.11 11.48 -22.51
N ASP A 109 -6.26 12.51 -22.72
CA ASP A 109 -5.58 13.23 -21.67
C ASP A 109 -5.05 14.57 -22.17
N THR A 110 -4.37 15.34 -21.31
CA THR A 110 -3.70 16.59 -21.67
C THR A 110 -2.21 16.37 -21.97
N LYS A 111 -1.65 17.22 -22.83
CA LYS A 111 -0.21 17.27 -23.12
C LYS A 111 0.61 17.43 -21.83
N ALA A 112 0.18 18.30 -20.91
CA ALA A 112 0.84 18.54 -19.64
C ALA A 112 0.94 17.27 -18.81
N ASN A 113 -0.14 16.46 -18.71
CA ASN A 113 -0.14 15.23 -17.95
C ASN A 113 0.82 14.19 -18.53
N VAL A 114 0.87 14.06 -19.86
CA VAL A 114 1.80 13.11 -20.51
C VAL A 114 3.25 13.57 -20.32
N LEU A 115 3.55 14.84 -20.46
CA LEU A 115 4.89 15.37 -20.23
C LEU A 115 5.35 15.18 -18.78
N ASN A 116 4.46 15.39 -17.82
CA ASN A 116 4.72 15.11 -16.41
C ASN A 116 5.12 13.65 -16.18
N VAL A 117 4.44 12.71 -16.82
CA VAL A 117 4.79 11.27 -16.74
C VAL A 117 6.16 10.99 -17.36
N LEU A 118 6.52 11.63 -18.48
CA LEU A 118 7.80 11.43 -19.15
C LEU A 118 8.98 12.04 -18.40
N GLN A 119 8.74 13.14 -17.72
CA GLN A 119 9.74 13.84 -16.90
C GLN A 119 9.90 13.24 -15.50
N GLY A 120 9.08 12.23 -15.17
CA GLY A 120 8.99 11.69 -13.82
C GLY A 120 8.24 12.60 -12.85
N THR A 121 7.64 13.68 -13.35
CA THR A 121 6.73 14.55 -12.64
C THR A 121 5.31 14.03 -12.90
N VAL A 122 4.92 12.97 -12.21
CA VAL A 122 3.51 12.56 -12.17
C VAL A 122 2.76 13.70 -11.51
N ALA A 123 1.55 14.03 -11.95
CA ALA A 123 0.66 14.86 -11.14
C ALA A 123 0.48 14.12 -9.79
N GLY A 124 1.27 14.48 -8.77
CA GLY A 124 1.48 13.75 -7.53
C GLY A 124 2.79 12.97 -7.41
N GLY A 125 3.76 13.05 -8.36
CA GLY A 125 5.02 12.29 -8.33
C GLY A 125 6.23 13.21 -8.10
N PHE A 126 7.04 12.84 -7.13
CA PHE A 126 8.23 13.57 -6.70
C PHE A 126 9.40 13.43 -7.66
N SER A 127 10.04 14.56 -7.97
CA SER A 127 11.36 14.66 -8.61
C SER A 127 12.45 14.33 -7.57
N SER A 128 13.27 13.31 -7.85
CA SER A 128 14.52 13.10 -7.14
C SER A 128 15.60 14.01 -7.75
N GLY A 129 15.96 15.07 -7.03
CA GLY A 129 17.11 15.90 -7.40
C GLY A 129 16.80 17.39 -7.37
N GLY A 130 17.39 18.09 -6.40
CA GLY A 130 17.10 19.49 -6.07
C GLY A 130 17.32 20.47 -7.21
N THR A 131 16.26 21.17 -7.52
CA THR A 131 16.20 22.60 -7.86
C THR A 131 14.80 23.04 -7.48
N SER A 132 14.66 24.19 -6.82
CA SER A 132 13.39 24.73 -6.34
C SER A 132 12.43 24.92 -7.53
N SER A 133 11.53 23.96 -7.74
CA SER A 133 10.33 24.18 -8.54
C SER A 133 9.33 24.90 -7.64
N THR A 134 8.97 26.12 -8.00
CA THR A 134 7.81 26.81 -7.42
C THR A 134 6.59 25.93 -7.68
N GLU A 135 6.12 25.20 -6.65
CA GLU A 135 4.83 24.50 -6.73
C GLU A 135 3.76 25.53 -7.11
N SER A 136 3.03 25.28 -8.20
CA SER A 136 1.90 26.14 -8.58
C SER A 136 0.70 25.78 -7.70
N TRP A 137 0.20 26.77 -6.97
CA TRP A 137 -1.02 26.64 -6.17
C TRP A 137 -2.21 27.33 -6.87
N PRO A 138 -3.45 26.84 -6.70
CA PRO A 138 -3.83 25.63 -5.94
C PRO A 138 -3.46 24.34 -6.70
N LYS A 139 -3.14 23.29 -5.95
CA LYS A 139 -2.97 21.92 -6.49
C LYS A 139 -4.19 21.06 -6.19
N THR A 140 -4.49 20.05 -7.03
CA THR A 140 -5.56 19.09 -6.78
C THR A 140 -4.99 17.73 -6.47
N VAL A 141 -5.31 17.18 -5.31
CA VAL A 141 -4.86 15.86 -4.85
C VAL A 141 -6.08 15.02 -4.47
N GLY A 142 -6.21 13.83 -5.05
CA GLY A 142 -7.36 12.96 -4.78
C GLY A 142 -8.71 13.60 -5.09
N GLY A 143 -8.78 14.52 -6.07
CA GLY A 143 -9.97 15.28 -6.42
C GLY A 143 -10.26 16.48 -5.49
N VAL A 144 -9.40 16.73 -4.48
CA VAL A 144 -9.55 17.82 -3.51
C VAL A 144 -8.62 18.97 -3.88
N PRO A 145 -9.11 20.22 -4.05
CA PRO A 145 -8.26 21.39 -4.23
C PRO A 145 -7.57 21.73 -2.91
N ILE A 146 -6.23 21.82 -2.94
CA ILE A 146 -5.40 22.22 -1.81
C ILE A 146 -4.87 23.62 -2.13
N LEU A 147 -5.16 24.57 -1.27
CA LEU A 147 -4.78 25.97 -1.44
C LEU A 147 -3.34 26.23 -0.93
N GLU A 148 -2.71 27.30 -1.36
CA GLU A 148 -1.36 27.69 -0.88
C GLU A 148 -1.32 27.86 0.64
N ASP A 149 -2.38 28.40 1.24
CA ASP A 149 -2.51 28.57 2.70
C ASP A 149 -2.60 27.22 3.45
N ASP A 150 -2.79 26.12 2.74
CA ASP A 150 -2.85 24.76 3.30
C ASP A 150 -1.52 24.00 3.15
N LYS A 151 -0.48 24.57 2.54
CA LYS A 151 0.79 23.88 2.22
C LYS A 151 1.49 23.24 3.40
N ASP A 152 1.34 23.82 4.59
CA ASP A 152 1.96 23.33 5.83
C ASP A 152 1.00 22.46 6.67
N LYS A 153 -0.23 22.21 6.21
CA LYS A 153 -1.23 21.42 6.94
C LYS A 153 -1.16 19.96 6.56
N MET A 154 -1.35 19.08 7.53
CA MET A 154 -1.69 17.67 7.27
C MET A 154 -3.14 17.62 6.79
N ILE A 155 -3.41 16.97 5.66
CA ILE A 155 -4.73 16.97 5.03
C ILE A 155 -5.17 15.54 4.73
N PHE A 156 -6.34 15.19 5.24
CA PHE A 156 -6.99 13.91 5.02
C PHE A 156 -8.34 14.09 4.35
N LYS A 157 -8.71 13.19 3.44
CA LYS A 157 -10.09 12.99 3.04
C LYS A 157 -10.67 11.85 3.88
N LEU A 158 -11.68 12.16 4.66
CA LEU A 158 -12.42 11.24 5.50
C LEU A 158 -13.70 10.81 4.75
N ILE A 159 -13.88 9.51 4.57
CA ILE A 159 -15.04 8.90 3.90
C ILE A 159 -15.82 8.13 4.95
N VAL A 160 -16.96 8.65 5.35
CA VAL A 160 -17.85 8.08 6.38
C VAL A 160 -18.95 7.28 5.71
N LYS A 161 -19.01 5.97 5.98
CA LYS A 161 -19.98 5.03 5.38
C LYS A 161 -21.33 5.03 6.11
N ASN A 162 -21.29 5.12 7.44
CA ASN A 162 -22.44 5.22 8.32
C ASN A 162 -22.20 6.33 9.32
N ASN A 163 -23.27 6.91 9.88
CA ASN A 163 -23.12 7.91 10.93
C ASN A 163 -22.30 7.33 12.08
N THR A 164 -21.20 7.98 12.40
CA THR A 164 -20.26 7.48 13.40
C THR A 164 -19.60 8.60 14.16
N GLU A 165 -19.13 8.29 15.35
CA GLU A 165 -18.32 9.17 16.18
C GLU A 165 -16.85 8.80 16.03
N ILE A 166 -16.01 9.78 15.69
CA ILE A 166 -14.58 9.57 15.44
C ILE A 166 -13.78 10.24 16.54
N PRO A 167 -12.99 9.49 17.29
CA PRO A 167 -12.10 10.03 18.31
C PRO A 167 -10.77 10.49 17.72
N PHE A 168 -10.39 11.72 18.00
CA PHE A 168 -9.12 12.35 17.67
C PHE A 168 -8.30 12.54 18.96
N GLY A 169 -6.99 12.27 18.89
CA GLY A 169 -6.11 12.44 20.05
C GLY A 169 -4.78 11.75 19.86
N SER A 170 -4.04 11.57 20.95
CA SER A 170 -2.83 10.76 21.01
C SER A 170 -3.03 9.51 21.86
N TYR A 171 -2.30 8.47 21.54
CA TYR A 171 -2.26 7.23 22.35
C TYR A 171 -1.11 7.20 23.34
N ASP A 172 -0.28 8.23 23.39
CA ASP A 172 0.89 8.26 24.28
C ASP A 172 0.60 9.00 25.59
N ASN A 173 0.58 8.24 26.66
CA ASN A 173 0.32 8.74 28.03
C ASN A 173 1.49 9.55 28.64
N SER A 174 2.56 9.81 27.88
CA SER A 174 3.76 10.47 28.42
C SER A 174 3.82 12.00 28.22
N LEU A 175 2.88 12.58 27.45
CA LEU A 175 2.92 13.99 27.07
C LEU A 175 1.88 14.82 27.83
N SER A 176 2.31 15.57 28.85
CA SER A 176 1.43 16.40 29.70
C SER A 176 1.13 17.79 29.13
N GLU A 177 1.89 18.29 28.17
CA GLU A 177 1.66 19.61 27.53
C GLU A 177 2.04 19.55 26.05
N ILE A 178 1.09 19.89 25.17
CA ILE A 178 1.30 20.01 23.73
C ILE A 178 0.96 21.42 23.24
N ASP A 179 1.65 21.85 22.19
CA ASP A 179 1.16 23.00 21.42
C ASP A 179 -0.18 22.60 20.77
N PRO A 180 -1.21 23.47 20.82
CA PRO A 180 -2.51 23.15 20.27
C PRO A 180 -2.43 22.73 18.80
N ILE A 181 -3.08 21.62 18.45
CA ILE A 181 -3.28 21.21 17.06
C ILE A 181 -4.54 21.92 16.57
N GLU A 182 -4.39 22.86 15.65
CA GLU A 182 -5.51 23.50 14.98
C GLU A 182 -6.18 22.52 14.02
N VAL A 183 -7.49 22.32 14.13
CA VAL A 183 -8.25 21.37 13.32
C VAL A 183 -9.39 22.07 12.58
N ASP A 184 -9.48 21.83 11.27
CA ASP A 184 -10.68 22.06 10.46
C ASP A 184 -11.29 20.69 10.20
N TYR A 185 -12.49 20.45 10.74
CA TYR A 185 -13.15 19.15 10.69
C TYR A 185 -13.87 18.86 9.35
N GLY A 186 -13.84 19.80 8.41
CA GLY A 186 -14.39 19.62 7.07
C GLY A 186 -15.93 19.69 6.98
N ASP A 187 -16.61 19.94 8.09
CA ASP A 187 -18.05 20.10 8.19
C ASP A 187 -18.49 21.57 8.45
N GLY A 188 -17.51 22.48 8.39
CA GLY A 188 -17.66 23.90 8.70
C GLY A 188 -17.26 24.26 10.13
N GLU A 189 -17.03 23.29 11.01
CA GLU A 189 -16.52 23.53 12.35
C GLU A 189 -14.98 23.48 12.38
N LYS A 190 -14.40 24.28 13.26
CA LYS A 190 -12.97 24.34 13.56
C LYS A 190 -12.77 24.28 15.06
N GLY A 191 -11.61 23.78 15.48
CA GLY A 191 -11.28 23.67 16.88
C GLY A 191 -9.79 23.49 17.11
N GLU A 192 -9.43 23.25 18.35
CA GLU A 192 -8.08 22.97 18.78
C GLU A 192 -8.09 21.70 19.63
N ILE A 193 -7.12 20.81 19.39
CA ILE A 193 -6.82 19.68 20.26
C ILE A 193 -5.68 20.11 21.17
N THR A 194 -5.98 20.38 22.44
CA THR A 194 -5.03 20.88 23.43
C THR A 194 -4.58 19.81 24.42
N ASP A 195 -5.33 18.71 24.48
CA ASP A 195 -5.07 17.60 25.38
C ASP A 195 -5.12 16.29 24.58
N LEU A 196 -4.01 15.57 24.56
CA LEU A 196 -3.90 14.30 23.86
C LEU A 196 -4.34 13.11 24.72
N TYR A 197 -4.51 13.29 26.04
CA TYR A 197 -5.01 12.26 26.94
C TYR A 197 -6.51 12.00 26.78
N ASN A 198 -7.27 13.04 26.54
CA ASN A 198 -8.70 12.95 26.36
C ASN A 198 -9.00 12.94 24.87
N LEU A 199 -9.42 11.77 24.36
CA LEU A 199 -9.87 11.67 22.99
C LEU A 199 -10.99 12.67 22.73
N TYR A 200 -10.81 13.54 21.74
CA TYR A 200 -11.84 14.46 21.30
C TYR A 200 -12.76 13.74 20.32
N TYR A 201 -14.02 13.57 20.68
CA TYR A 201 -15.01 12.85 19.88
C TYR A 201 -15.79 13.80 18.98
N LYS A 202 -15.81 13.51 17.68
CA LYS A 202 -16.59 14.26 16.69
C LYS A 202 -17.54 13.36 15.95
N GLN A 203 -18.85 13.74 15.98
CA GLN A 203 -19.89 13.03 15.25
C GLN A 203 -19.87 13.43 13.77
N TYR A 204 -19.84 12.44 12.90
CA TYR A 204 -19.98 12.61 11.45
C TYR A 204 -21.19 11.85 10.92
N ASN A 205 -21.94 12.47 10.01
CA ASN A 205 -22.93 11.79 9.20
C ASN A 205 -22.24 11.07 8.03
N ARG A 206 -22.98 10.18 7.34
CA ARG A 206 -22.51 9.58 6.11
C ARG A 206 -22.12 10.66 5.11
N GLY A 207 -20.90 10.65 4.58
CA GLY A 207 -20.41 11.66 3.64
C GLY A 207 -18.89 11.63 3.46
N GLU A 208 -18.40 12.62 2.73
CA GLU A 208 -16.98 12.87 2.53
C GLU A 208 -16.61 14.23 3.14
N TYR A 209 -15.50 14.27 3.87
CA TYR A 209 -15.04 15.45 4.59
C TYR A 209 -13.55 15.65 4.33
N VAL A 210 -13.09 16.90 4.27
CA VAL A 210 -11.66 17.24 4.14
C VAL A 210 -11.18 17.83 5.44
N LEU A 211 -10.45 17.02 6.19
CA LEU A 211 -9.88 17.41 7.48
C LEU A 211 -8.50 18.03 7.27
N LYS A 212 -8.23 19.13 7.97
CA LYS A 212 -6.96 19.85 7.91
C LYS A 212 -6.42 20.07 9.32
N PHE A 213 -5.19 19.65 9.54
CA PHE A 213 -4.51 19.76 10.83
C PHE A 213 -3.25 20.59 10.69
N LYS A 214 -3.03 21.53 11.59
CA LYS A 214 -1.81 22.36 11.66
C LYS A 214 -1.12 22.15 13.00
N ASN A 215 0.18 22.35 13.05
CA ASN A 215 1.02 22.16 14.25
C ASN A 215 1.06 20.73 14.77
N VAL A 216 0.93 19.74 13.87
CA VAL A 216 0.94 18.32 14.25
C VAL A 216 2.34 17.91 14.69
N LYS A 217 2.46 17.33 15.89
CA LYS A 217 3.69 16.72 16.43
C LYS A 217 3.47 15.23 16.72
N ASP A 218 2.42 14.95 17.47
CA ASP A 218 1.94 13.63 17.81
C ASP A 218 0.42 13.62 17.60
N PHE A 219 -0.13 12.57 17.05
CA PHE A 219 -1.55 12.57 16.69
C PHE A 219 -2.06 11.15 16.43
N GLY A 220 -3.30 10.92 16.77
CA GLY A 220 -3.99 9.67 16.44
C GLY A 220 -5.45 9.87 16.11
N ILE A 221 -5.98 8.93 15.35
CA ILE A 221 -7.42 8.73 15.13
C ILE A 221 -7.73 7.32 15.62
N ALA A 222 -8.77 7.15 16.41
CA ALA A 222 -9.21 5.84 16.86
C ALA A 222 -10.45 5.38 16.07
N GLY A 223 -10.74 4.07 16.14
CA GLY A 223 -11.89 3.47 15.47
C GLY A 223 -11.51 2.70 14.20
N TYR A 224 -12.29 1.64 13.88
CA TYR A 224 -11.83 0.66 12.88
C TYR A 224 -12.86 0.30 11.80
N GLU A 225 -14.13 0.70 11.86
CA GLU A 225 -15.13 0.06 11.00
C GLU A 225 -15.88 0.98 10.02
N ASP A 226 -16.37 2.13 10.44
CA ASP A 226 -17.36 2.89 9.67
C ASP A 226 -16.81 4.02 8.79
N PHE A 227 -15.49 4.16 8.71
CA PHE A 227 -14.85 5.19 7.90
C PHE A 227 -13.59 4.71 7.18
N GLU A 228 -13.17 5.48 6.17
CA GLU A 228 -11.90 5.34 5.46
C GLU A 228 -11.19 6.69 5.40
N ILE A 229 -9.86 6.64 5.36
CA ILE A 229 -9.01 7.83 5.26
C ILE A 229 -8.15 7.73 3.99
N GLU A 230 -8.21 8.76 3.16
CA GLU A 230 -7.22 9.00 2.11
C GLU A 230 -6.27 10.11 2.59
N ILE A 231 -4.96 9.82 2.61
CA ILE A 231 -3.95 10.79 3.00
C ILE A 231 -3.58 11.61 1.78
N LEU A 232 -3.99 12.88 1.77
CA LEU A 232 -3.79 13.80 0.64
C LEU A 232 -2.45 14.54 0.76
N GLN A 233 -2.09 14.98 1.96
CA GLN A 233 -0.88 15.74 2.23
C GLN A 233 -0.43 15.54 3.67
N TRP A 234 0.89 15.40 3.88
CA TRP A 234 1.50 15.34 5.21
C TRP A 234 1.73 16.72 5.82
N GLY A 235 1.96 17.74 4.99
CA GLY A 235 2.29 19.08 5.44
C GLY A 235 3.59 19.17 6.23
N LYS A 236 3.68 20.18 7.10
CA LYS A 236 4.81 20.37 8.00
C LYS A 236 4.52 19.75 9.35
N ILE A 237 5.07 18.55 9.58
CA ILE A 237 5.03 17.90 10.88
C ILE A 237 6.16 18.47 11.73
N LEU A 238 5.82 18.97 12.93
CA LEU A 238 6.79 19.60 13.83
C LEU A 238 7.64 18.51 14.51
N GLU A 239 8.95 18.57 14.31
CA GLU A 239 9.88 17.62 14.95
C GLU A 239 9.88 17.84 16.48
N LYS A 240 9.72 16.76 17.22
CA LYS A 240 10.04 16.64 18.63
C LYS A 240 10.89 15.36 18.79
N ASN A 241 11.01 14.74 19.86
CA ASN A 241 11.87 13.59 20.16
C ASN A 241 11.51 12.34 19.35
N GLU A 242 12.35 11.31 19.36
CA GLU A 242 12.16 9.98 18.71
C GLU A 242 10.89 9.22 19.17
N GLU A 243 10.14 9.76 20.14
CA GLU A 243 8.94 9.17 20.73
C GLU A 243 7.63 9.62 20.08
N ASN A 244 7.65 10.64 19.20
CA ASN A 244 6.44 11.13 18.54
C ASN A 244 5.87 10.09 17.58
N ARG A 245 4.56 9.86 17.64
CA ARG A 245 3.88 8.85 16.83
C ARG A 245 2.65 9.45 16.16
N ILE A 246 2.48 9.13 14.89
CA ILE A 246 1.25 9.42 14.15
C ILE A 246 0.57 8.09 13.85
N ILE A 247 -0.63 7.89 14.38
CA ILE A 247 -1.41 6.65 14.23
C ILE A 247 -2.65 6.97 13.42
N ILE A 248 -2.74 6.43 12.22
CA ILE A 248 -3.87 6.65 11.30
C ILE A 248 -4.47 5.30 10.94
N PRO A 249 -5.66 4.96 11.46
CA PRO A 249 -6.37 3.74 11.10
C PRO A 249 -7.10 3.89 9.77
N ASN A 250 -7.52 2.77 9.21
CA ASN A 250 -8.41 2.72 8.03
C ASN A 250 -7.93 3.51 6.81
N VAL A 251 -6.63 3.65 6.63
CA VAL A 251 -6.06 4.26 5.43
C VAL A 251 -6.37 3.39 4.22
N SER A 252 -7.07 3.94 3.25
CA SER A 252 -7.39 3.26 1.98
C SER A 252 -6.48 3.74 0.84
N LYS A 253 -5.95 4.96 0.92
CA LYS A 253 -5.10 5.54 -0.10
C LYS A 253 -4.10 6.57 0.44
N ILE A 254 -2.94 6.66 -0.19
CA ILE A 254 -1.87 7.61 0.17
C ILE A 254 -1.41 8.30 -1.11
N TYR A 255 -1.30 9.62 -1.09
CA TYR A 255 -0.95 10.43 -2.26
C TYR A 255 0.45 11.07 -2.18
N GLU A 256 1.08 11.08 -1.00
CA GLU A 256 2.43 11.62 -0.81
C GLU A 256 3.34 10.64 -0.06
N PRO A 257 4.67 10.67 -0.30
CA PRO A 257 5.63 9.88 0.48
C PRO A 257 5.62 10.24 1.96
N GLU A 258 5.87 9.23 2.80
CA GLU A 258 6.07 9.45 4.23
C GLU A 258 7.18 10.48 4.51
N PRO A 259 7.00 11.35 5.53
CA PRO A 259 8.06 12.22 6.02
C PRO A 259 9.21 11.43 6.67
N ASP A 260 10.44 11.95 6.60
CA ASP A 260 11.68 11.21 6.90
C ASP A 260 11.86 10.79 8.36
N LYS A 261 11.24 11.51 9.30
CA LYS A 261 11.70 11.48 10.69
C LYS A 261 10.65 11.05 11.72
N ILE A 262 9.38 10.95 11.33
CA ILE A 262 8.30 10.64 12.28
C ILE A 262 7.75 9.26 12.01
N PRO A 263 7.72 8.37 13.01
CA PRO A 263 7.10 7.06 12.86
C PRO A 263 5.61 7.22 12.60
N ILE A 264 5.15 6.79 11.44
CA ILE A 264 3.74 6.73 11.10
C ILE A 264 3.30 5.28 11.17
N TYR A 265 2.27 5.02 11.92
CA TYR A 265 1.69 3.70 12.07
C TYR A 265 0.36 3.65 11.30
N TYR A 266 0.31 2.81 10.28
CA TYR A 266 -0.95 2.52 9.60
C TYR A 266 -1.61 1.31 10.25
N ILE A 267 -2.69 1.54 10.95
CA ILE A 267 -3.57 0.45 11.37
C ILE A 267 -4.63 0.34 10.26
N SER A 268 -4.26 -0.29 9.13
CA SER A 268 -5.12 -0.23 7.96
C SER A 268 -5.36 -1.57 7.29
N PRO A 269 -6.48 -2.24 7.62
CA PRO A 269 -6.95 -3.36 6.83
C PRO A 269 -7.48 -2.98 5.43
N LYS A 270 -7.54 -1.69 5.10
CA LYS A 270 -8.20 -1.16 3.89
C LYS A 270 -7.24 -0.73 2.77
N LEU A 271 -5.95 -0.57 3.06
CA LEU A 271 -4.95 -0.29 2.03
C LEU A 271 -4.80 -1.54 1.14
N THR A 272 -5.17 -1.45 -0.13
CA THR A 272 -5.13 -2.57 -1.08
C THR A 272 -3.85 -2.60 -1.90
N GLU A 273 -3.15 -1.46 -1.99
CA GLU A 273 -1.96 -1.28 -2.80
C GLU A 273 -0.94 -0.41 -2.05
N ILE A 274 0.34 -0.82 -2.05
CA ILE A 274 1.44 -0.05 -1.50
C ILE A 274 2.09 0.73 -2.64
N PRO A 275 2.09 2.08 -2.61
CA PRO A 275 2.81 2.85 -3.62
C PRO A 275 4.32 2.61 -3.53
N GLU A 276 5.00 2.34 -4.67
CA GLU A 276 6.46 2.11 -4.69
C GLU A 276 7.26 3.28 -4.11
N TRP A 277 6.73 4.49 -4.25
CA TRP A 277 7.37 5.72 -3.77
C TRP A 277 7.10 6.03 -2.29
N LEU A 278 6.31 5.23 -1.58
CA LEU A 278 5.89 5.53 -0.19
C LEU A 278 7.07 5.89 0.73
N PHE A 279 8.16 5.13 0.63
CA PHE A 279 9.39 5.38 1.39
C PHE A 279 10.50 5.99 0.53
N SER A 280 10.16 6.84 -0.44
CA SER A 280 11.13 7.49 -1.32
C SER A 280 12.04 8.47 -0.59
N LYS A 281 11.58 9.07 0.52
CA LYS A 281 12.39 9.83 1.44
C LYS A 281 13.25 8.88 2.29
N LYS A 282 14.44 9.32 2.70
CA LYS A 282 15.37 8.48 3.48
C LYS A 282 14.84 8.26 4.88
N VAL A 283 14.39 7.06 5.17
CA VAL A 283 14.17 6.60 6.54
C VAL A 283 15.52 6.21 7.13
N THR A 284 15.87 6.75 8.28
CA THR A 284 17.19 6.57 8.91
C THR A 284 17.22 5.52 10.01
N SER A 285 16.06 4.97 10.37
CA SER A 285 15.90 4.05 11.49
C SER A 285 15.19 2.76 11.05
N LYS A 286 14.70 1.99 11.98
CA LYS A 286 13.93 0.76 11.73
C LYS A 286 12.59 1.08 11.08
N VAL A 287 12.22 0.34 10.05
CA VAL A 287 10.85 0.29 9.53
C VAL A 287 10.12 -0.81 10.29
N MET A 288 9.24 -0.46 11.21
CA MET A 288 8.57 -1.43 12.09
C MET A 288 7.06 -1.44 11.83
N SER A 289 6.47 -2.62 11.78
CA SER A 289 5.01 -2.88 11.83
C SER A 289 4.13 -1.98 10.94
N LYS A 290 4.64 -1.51 9.80
CA LYS A 290 3.94 -0.51 8.96
C LYS A 290 2.62 -1.03 8.39
N PHE A 291 2.60 -2.28 7.94
CA PHE A 291 1.45 -2.87 7.26
C PHE A 291 0.82 -4.03 8.05
N GLY A 292 1.23 -4.20 9.30
CA GLY A 292 0.80 -5.33 10.13
C GLY A 292 -0.71 -5.55 10.13
N SER A 293 -1.13 -6.82 9.97
CA SER A 293 -2.54 -7.27 9.94
C SER A 293 -3.36 -6.75 8.75
N ASN A 294 -2.73 -6.19 7.71
CA ASN A 294 -3.44 -5.79 6.50
C ASN A 294 -3.65 -6.99 5.56
N ASN A 295 -4.89 -7.51 5.55
CA ASN A 295 -5.26 -8.65 4.70
C ASN A 295 -5.63 -8.26 3.25
N SER A 296 -5.72 -6.96 2.95
CA SER A 296 -6.12 -6.45 1.63
C SER A 296 -4.93 -6.23 0.69
N ILE A 297 -3.71 -6.11 1.23
CA ILE A 297 -2.49 -6.01 0.43
C ILE A 297 -2.18 -7.38 -0.17
N VAL A 298 -2.10 -7.46 -1.51
CA VAL A 298 -1.84 -8.70 -2.25
C VAL A 298 -0.42 -8.78 -2.83
N SER A 299 0.27 -7.64 -2.96
CA SER A 299 1.62 -7.55 -3.53
C SER A 299 2.45 -6.44 -2.88
N ILE A 300 3.77 -6.58 -2.97
CA ILE A 300 4.76 -5.59 -2.51
C ILE A 300 5.53 -5.10 -3.73
N PRO A 301 5.65 -3.77 -3.96
CA PRO A 301 6.51 -3.25 -5.02
C PRO A 301 7.98 -3.58 -4.76
N GLU A 302 8.71 -4.08 -5.77
CA GLU A 302 10.13 -4.45 -5.62
C GLU A 302 11.01 -3.29 -5.18
N GLY A 303 10.73 -2.08 -5.65
CA GLY A 303 11.48 -0.86 -5.33
C GLY A 303 11.07 -0.16 -4.04
N LEU A 304 10.15 -0.73 -3.24
CA LEU A 304 9.57 -0.07 -2.06
C LEU A 304 10.64 0.51 -1.11
N PHE A 305 11.70 -0.23 -0.85
CA PHE A 305 12.76 0.18 0.09
C PHE A 305 14.08 0.60 -0.60
N LYS A 306 14.05 0.87 -1.90
CA LYS A 306 15.28 1.14 -2.68
C LYS A 306 16.10 2.34 -2.19
N ASN A 307 15.45 3.35 -1.57
CA ASN A 307 16.09 4.56 -1.07
C ASN A 307 16.47 4.48 0.42
N ASN A 308 16.03 3.45 1.13
CA ASN A 308 16.17 3.31 2.58
C ASN A 308 17.46 2.55 2.95
N VAL A 309 18.58 2.95 2.37
CA VAL A 309 19.87 2.25 2.46
C VAL A 309 20.48 2.21 3.88
N ASN A 310 20.02 3.11 4.77
CA ASN A 310 20.53 3.21 6.15
C ASN A 310 19.64 2.46 7.17
N VAL A 311 18.54 1.83 6.72
CA VAL A 311 17.67 1.07 7.61
C VAL A 311 18.40 -0.13 8.19
N THR A 312 18.29 -0.32 9.51
CA THR A 312 18.94 -1.40 10.26
C THR A 312 18.00 -2.55 10.61
N GLY A 313 16.68 -2.42 10.43
CA GLY A 313 15.72 -3.50 10.68
C GLY A 313 14.38 -3.30 9.98
N PHE A 314 13.76 -4.43 9.63
CA PHE A 314 12.42 -4.50 9.07
C PHE A 314 11.48 -5.34 9.95
N ASP A 315 11.61 -5.16 11.27
CA ASP A 315 10.90 -5.98 12.24
C ASP A 315 9.37 -5.86 12.08
N SER A 316 8.69 -6.97 11.82
CA SER A 316 7.23 -7.11 11.71
C SER A 316 6.55 -6.23 10.64
N VAL A 317 7.27 -5.73 9.63
CA VAL A 317 6.74 -4.76 8.64
C VAL A 317 5.47 -5.26 7.94
N PHE A 318 5.43 -6.54 7.57
CA PHE A 318 4.30 -7.18 6.91
C PHE A 318 3.64 -8.27 7.78
N SER A 319 3.85 -8.23 9.09
CA SER A 319 3.31 -9.26 9.98
C SER A 319 1.79 -9.39 9.82
N HIS A 320 1.29 -10.63 9.66
CA HIS A 320 -0.13 -10.98 9.46
C HIS A 320 -0.79 -10.35 8.21
N CYS A 321 0.00 -9.97 7.20
CA CYS A 321 -0.54 -9.60 5.89
C CYS A 321 -0.93 -10.86 5.10
N ARG A 322 -2.06 -11.46 5.45
CA ARG A 322 -2.51 -12.78 4.93
C ARG A 322 -2.88 -12.77 3.45
N GLY A 323 -3.16 -11.58 2.88
CA GLY A 323 -3.46 -11.39 1.46
C GLY A 323 -2.23 -11.43 0.54
N LEU A 324 -1.01 -11.27 1.10
CA LEU A 324 0.22 -11.32 0.31
C LEU A 324 0.41 -12.71 -0.31
N THR A 325 0.62 -12.76 -1.63
CA THR A 325 0.81 -14.02 -2.37
C THR A 325 2.26 -14.28 -2.76
N SER A 326 3.09 -13.24 -2.82
CA SER A 326 4.49 -13.34 -3.23
C SER A 326 5.36 -12.25 -2.61
N ILE A 327 6.67 -12.48 -2.57
CA ILE A 327 7.69 -11.54 -2.13
C ILE A 327 8.61 -11.26 -3.33
N PRO A 328 8.85 -9.98 -3.71
CA PRO A 328 9.81 -9.66 -4.77
C PRO A 328 11.24 -10.03 -4.35
N GLU A 329 12.01 -10.67 -5.23
CA GLU A 329 13.39 -11.10 -4.92
C GLU A 329 14.32 -9.92 -4.58
N GLY A 330 14.14 -8.78 -5.25
CA GLY A 330 14.94 -7.57 -5.06
C GLY A 330 14.47 -6.65 -3.95
N LEU A 331 13.45 -7.02 -3.15
CA LEU A 331 12.82 -6.14 -2.16
C LEU A 331 13.83 -5.49 -1.21
N PHE A 332 14.81 -6.23 -0.72
CA PHE A 332 15.82 -5.77 0.24
C PHE A 332 17.24 -5.60 -0.33
N LYS A 333 17.37 -5.60 -1.66
CA LYS A 333 18.69 -5.62 -2.33
C LYS A 333 19.61 -4.43 -1.99
N ASN A 334 19.02 -3.27 -1.66
CA ASN A 334 19.77 -2.04 -1.34
C ASN A 334 19.96 -1.83 0.18
N ASN A 335 19.34 -2.64 1.03
CA ASN A 335 19.30 -2.45 2.47
C ASN A 335 20.40 -3.24 3.16
N VAL A 336 21.65 -2.99 2.79
CA VAL A 336 22.83 -3.78 3.20
C VAL A 336 23.18 -3.65 4.69
N ASN A 337 22.66 -2.61 5.37
CA ASN A 337 22.91 -2.33 6.78
C ASN A 337 21.93 -3.04 7.74
N VAL A 338 20.99 -3.82 7.20
CA VAL A 338 19.99 -4.52 8.01
C VAL A 338 20.64 -5.59 8.87
N THR A 339 20.31 -5.58 10.15
CA THR A 339 20.73 -6.55 11.18
C THR A 339 19.59 -7.46 11.64
N SER A 340 18.31 -7.07 11.42
CA SER A 340 17.14 -7.82 11.86
C SER A 340 16.01 -7.80 10.81
N PHE A 341 15.44 -8.99 10.58
CA PHE A 341 14.18 -9.23 9.87
C PHE A 341 13.15 -9.92 10.78
N SER A 342 13.26 -9.73 12.10
CA SER A 342 12.38 -10.44 13.04
C SER A 342 10.91 -10.22 12.74
N GLY A 343 10.16 -11.32 12.52
CA GLY A 343 8.71 -11.31 12.25
C GLY A 343 8.29 -10.60 10.97
N THR A 344 9.20 -10.23 10.07
CA THR A 344 8.90 -9.39 8.88
C THR A 344 7.67 -9.90 8.10
N PHE A 345 7.57 -11.20 7.89
CA PHE A 345 6.46 -11.86 7.19
C PHE A 345 5.68 -12.84 8.10
N ASN A 346 5.79 -12.70 9.42
CA ASN A 346 5.06 -13.55 10.34
C ASN A 346 3.55 -13.55 10.01
N GLY A 347 2.92 -14.73 9.95
CA GLY A 347 1.49 -14.87 9.69
C GLY A 347 1.03 -14.55 8.26
N CYS A 348 1.95 -14.34 7.32
CA CYS A 348 1.62 -14.13 5.89
C CYS A 348 1.22 -15.46 5.22
N SER A 349 0.06 -15.99 5.57
CA SER A 349 -0.39 -17.33 5.13
C SER A 349 -0.68 -17.45 3.63
N GLY A 350 -0.82 -16.35 2.91
CA GLY A 350 -1.02 -16.31 1.46
C GLY A 350 0.26 -16.50 0.64
N ILE A 351 1.45 -16.30 1.23
CA ILE A 351 2.73 -16.47 0.54
C ILE A 351 2.95 -17.96 0.27
N THR A 352 3.19 -18.31 -1.01
CA THR A 352 3.37 -19.72 -1.44
C THR A 352 4.82 -20.10 -1.68
N SER A 353 5.71 -19.12 -1.92
CA SER A 353 7.13 -19.35 -2.19
C SER A 353 8.00 -18.23 -1.66
N ILE A 354 9.26 -18.54 -1.34
CA ILE A 354 10.28 -17.59 -0.92
C ILE A 354 11.31 -17.49 -2.04
N PRO A 355 11.65 -16.28 -2.54
CA PRO A 355 12.73 -16.13 -3.52
C PRO A 355 14.10 -16.50 -2.90
N GLU A 356 14.91 -17.29 -3.62
CA GLU A 356 16.21 -17.74 -3.10
C GLU A 356 17.17 -16.59 -2.80
N GLY A 357 17.14 -15.53 -3.62
CA GLY A 357 17.99 -14.36 -3.50
C GLY A 357 17.49 -13.28 -2.55
N LEU A 358 16.37 -13.49 -1.83
CA LEU A 358 15.71 -12.46 -1.03
C LEU A 358 16.66 -11.74 -0.06
N PHE A 359 17.53 -12.47 0.63
CA PHE A 359 18.45 -11.95 1.64
C PHE A 359 19.92 -11.94 1.22
N LYS A 360 20.20 -12.15 -0.08
CA LYS A 360 21.58 -12.35 -0.57
C LYS A 360 22.54 -11.17 -0.30
N ASN A 361 22.02 -9.95 -0.22
CA ASN A 361 22.81 -8.73 -0.01
C ASN A 361 22.83 -8.29 1.46
N ASN A 362 22.03 -8.89 2.33
CA ASN A 362 21.87 -8.49 3.73
C ASN A 362 22.83 -9.27 4.64
N VAL A 363 24.14 -9.17 4.35
CA VAL A 363 25.18 -9.97 5.00
C VAL A 363 25.41 -9.66 6.49
N ASN A 364 24.90 -8.52 6.97
CA ASN A 364 25.02 -8.07 8.36
C ASN A 364 23.91 -8.59 9.27
N VAL A 365 22.96 -9.38 8.74
CA VAL A 365 21.83 -9.88 9.52
C VAL A 365 22.29 -10.83 10.62
N THR A 366 21.83 -10.56 11.84
CA THR A 366 22.03 -11.38 13.03
C THR A 366 20.78 -12.13 13.46
N SER A 367 19.57 -11.65 13.12
CA SER A 367 18.31 -12.29 13.49
C SER A 367 17.34 -12.44 12.31
N PHE A 368 16.82 -13.66 12.15
CA PHE A 368 15.66 -14.02 11.34
C PHE A 368 14.53 -14.62 12.21
N ASP A 369 14.47 -14.23 13.49
CA ASP A 369 13.47 -14.76 14.40
C ASP A 369 12.07 -14.57 13.86
N SER A 370 11.31 -15.66 13.79
CA SER A 370 9.90 -15.67 13.33
C SER A 370 9.68 -15.05 11.95
N VAL A 371 10.70 -14.87 11.10
CA VAL A 371 10.54 -14.13 9.82
C VAL A 371 9.43 -14.70 8.92
N PHE A 372 9.25 -16.01 8.90
CA PHE A 372 8.20 -16.73 8.16
C PHE A 372 7.31 -17.60 9.08
N SER A 373 7.30 -17.31 10.36
CA SER A 373 6.42 -18.00 11.31
C SER A 373 4.95 -17.91 10.83
N GLU A 374 4.19 -18.99 10.94
CA GLU A 374 2.78 -19.09 10.55
C GLU A 374 2.49 -18.82 9.05
N CYS A 375 3.50 -18.86 8.20
CA CYS A 375 3.33 -18.78 6.74
C CYS A 375 2.88 -20.13 6.18
N SER A 376 1.64 -20.51 6.44
CA SER A 376 1.09 -21.84 6.12
C SER A 376 0.97 -22.13 4.61
N GLY A 377 1.07 -21.12 3.75
CA GLY A 377 1.05 -21.26 2.29
C GLY A 377 2.39 -21.68 1.69
N ILE A 378 3.51 -21.50 2.40
CA ILE A 378 4.86 -21.82 1.88
C ILE A 378 4.98 -23.34 1.74
N THR A 379 5.36 -23.80 0.52
CA THR A 379 5.47 -25.24 0.19
C THR A 379 6.90 -25.74 0.22
N SER A 380 7.90 -24.86 0.06
CA SER A 380 9.33 -25.22 0.06
C SER A 380 10.19 -24.06 0.55
N ILE A 381 11.39 -24.36 1.06
CA ILE A 381 12.40 -23.39 1.47
C ILE A 381 13.58 -23.53 0.50
N PRO A 382 13.97 -22.47 -0.24
CA PRO A 382 15.12 -22.52 -1.12
C PRO A 382 16.40 -22.85 -0.34
N GLU A 383 17.21 -23.75 -0.87
CA GLU A 383 18.43 -24.23 -0.18
C GLU A 383 19.42 -23.11 0.08
N GLY A 384 19.56 -22.17 -0.85
CA GLY A 384 20.50 -21.05 -0.77
C GLY A 384 19.97 -19.81 -0.03
N LEU A 385 18.75 -19.85 0.55
CA LEU A 385 18.08 -18.68 1.13
C LEU A 385 18.97 -17.88 2.09
N PHE A 386 19.71 -18.53 2.97
CA PHE A 386 20.54 -17.91 4.00
C PHE A 386 22.06 -18.05 3.75
N LYS A 387 22.48 -18.53 2.57
CA LYS A 387 23.91 -18.89 2.31
C LYS A 387 24.89 -17.73 2.54
N ASN A 388 24.46 -16.48 2.35
CA ASN A 388 25.30 -15.29 2.51
C ASN A 388 25.20 -14.68 3.92
N ASN A 389 24.28 -15.13 4.76
CA ASN A 389 23.99 -14.53 6.06
C ASN A 389 24.82 -15.20 7.19
N VAL A 390 26.13 -15.18 7.04
CA VAL A 390 27.06 -15.93 7.92
C VAL A 390 27.17 -15.40 9.36
N ASN A 391 26.64 -14.19 9.61
CA ASN A 391 26.63 -13.51 10.91
C ASN A 391 25.39 -13.82 11.75
N VAL A 392 24.47 -14.66 11.25
CA VAL A 392 23.23 -14.99 11.96
C VAL A 392 23.54 -15.72 13.27
N ILE A 393 22.90 -15.24 14.33
CA ILE A 393 22.94 -15.83 15.68
C ILE A 393 21.57 -16.33 16.13
N SER A 394 20.48 -15.97 15.43
CA SER A 394 19.16 -16.46 15.80
C SER A 394 18.25 -16.76 14.60
N PHE A 395 17.65 -17.95 14.62
CA PHE A 395 16.59 -18.47 13.78
C PHE A 395 15.40 -18.96 14.60
N SER A 396 15.20 -18.43 15.81
CA SER A 396 14.13 -18.89 16.68
C SER A 396 12.77 -18.73 15.98
N TRP A 397 11.97 -19.80 15.93
CA TRP A 397 10.63 -19.80 15.35
C TRP A 397 10.54 -19.38 13.87
N THR A 398 11.64 -19.38 13.12
CA THR A 398 11.71 -18.84 11.73
C THR A 398 10.65 -19.40 10.81
N PHE A 399 10.35 -20.71 10.87
CA PHE A 399 9.32 -21.40 10.09
C PHE A 399 8.27 -22.08 10.99
N TYR A 400 8.06 -21.56 12.19
CA TYR A 400 7.04 -22.09 13.10
C TYR A 400 5.66 -22.18 12.44
N VAL A 401 4.99 -23.35 12.55
CA VAL A 401 3.64 -23.59 11.99
C VAL A 401 3.54 -23.39 10.46
N CYS A 402 4.64 -23.56 9.71
CA CYS A 402 4.59 -23.58 8.25
C CYS A 402 4.02 -24.91 7.74
N LYS A 403 2.71 -25.10 7.91
CA LYS A 403 2.00 -26.37 7.62
C LYS A 403 1.97 -26.76 6.14
N GLY A 404 2.25 -25.81 5.23
CA GLY A 404 2.32 -26.07 3.79
C GLY A 404 3.61 -26.75 3.31
N LEU A 405 4.67 -26.74 4.15
CA LEU A 405 5.96 -27.33 3.78
C LEU A 405 5.82 -28.84 3.51
N THR A 406 6.20 -29.25 2.30
CA THR A 406 6.20 -30.66 1.89
C THR A 406 7.49 -31.38 2.28
N SER A 407 8.59 -30.64 2.38
CA SER A 407 9.90 -31.09 2.85
C SER A 407 10.71 -29.90 3.39
N ILE A 408 11.68 -30.20 4.25
CA ILE A 408 12.64 -29.22 4.79
C ILE A 408 14.00 -29.52 4.16
N SER A 409 14.63 -28.51 3.52
CA SER A 409 15.91 -28.67 2.83
C SER A 409 17.03 -29.06 3.82
N ASP A 410 17.79 -30.09 3.48
CA ASP A 410 18.95 -30.52 4.27
C ASP A 410 20.00 -29.41 4.41
N GLY A 411 20.22 -28.59 3.35
CA GLY A 411 21.12 -27.45 3.39
C GLY A 411 20.74 -26.40 4.43
N ILE A 412 19.43 -26.13 4.59
CA ILE A 412 18.91 -25.23 5.62
C ILE A 412 19.10 -25.80 7.03
N VAL A 413 18.85 -27.11 7.20
CA VAL A 413 19.06 -27.80 8.48
C VAL A 413 20.54 -27.78 8.88
N GLU A 414 21.44 -28.07 7.95
CA GLU A 414 22.90 -28.04 8.20
C GLU A 414 23.41 -26.61 8.49
N PHE A 415 22.85 -25.60 7.82
CA PHE A 415 23.17 -24.22 8.13
C PHE A 415 22.74 -23.86 9.56
N ALA A 416 21.51 -24.22 9.96
CA ALA A 416 21.02 -23.98 11.32
C ALA A 416 21.82 -24.75 12.39
N LYS A 417 22.29 -25.98 12.11
CA LYS A 417 23.19 -26.72 13.00
C LYS A 417 24.49 -25.93 13.26
N LYS A 418 25.12 -25.40 12.20
CA LYS A 418 26.33 -24.56 12.33
C LYS A 418 26.12 -23.31 13.16
N VAL A 419 24.93 -22.68 13.06
CA VAL A 419 24.55 -21.55 13.92
C VAL A 419 24.44 -21.99 15.37
N LYS A 420 23.80 -23.15 15.64
CA LYS A 420 23.70 -23.72 16.99
C LYS A 420 25.04 -24.09 17.60
N GLU A 421 25.96 -24.69 16.83
CA GLU A 421 27.29 -25.03 17.25
C GLU A 421 28.14 -23.80 17.67
N LYS A 422 27.89 -22.66 17.05
CA LYS A 422 28.49 -21.37 17.41
C LYS A 422 27.79 -20.67 18.61
N GLY A 423 26.85 -21.35 19.29
CA GLY A 423 26.12 -20.81 20.44
C GLY A 423 24.86 -20.01 20.06
N GLY A 424 24.46 -20.01 18.79
CA GLY A 424 23.27 -19.32 18.33
C GLY A 424 21.96 -20.04 18.71
N ASN A 425 20.84 -19.35 18.50
CA ASN A 425 19.51 -19.83 18.83
C ASN A 425 18.76 -20.35 17.60
N THR A 426 18.34 -21.63 17.63
CA THR A 426 17.54 -22.28 16.58
C THR A 426 16.29 -22.96 17.15
N HIS A 427 15.89 -22.53 18.37
CA HIS A 427 14.75 -23.09 19.10
C HIS A 427 13.46 -22.96 18.29
N GLY A 428 12.75 -24.06 18.16
CA GLY A 428 11.45 -24.11 17.49
C GLY A 428 11.46 -23.71 16.02
N MET A 429 12.61 -23.65 15.34
CA MET A 429 12.74 -23.16 13.96
C MET A 429 11.74 -23.79 13.00
N PHE A 430 11.45 -25.08 13.16
CA PHE A 430 10.49 -25.85 12.36
C PHE A 430 9.35 -26.42 13.20
N SER A 431 9.10 -25.91 14.38
CA SER A 431 8.02 -26.41 15.24
C SER A 431 6.68 -26.42 14.50
N ASN A 432 5.95 -27.53 14.62
CA ASN A 432 4.66 -27.74 13.96
C ASN A 432 4.68 -27.71 12.41
N CYS A 433 5.83 -27.93 11.76
CA CYS A 433 5.91 -28.16 10.29
C CYS A 433 5.62 -29.64 9.94
N THR A 434 4.59 -30.21 10.53
CA THR A 434 4.31 -31.66 10.54
C THR A 434 3.93 -32.26 9.18
N SER A 435 3.64 -31.45 8.18
CA SER A 435 3.36 -31.92 6.82
C SER A 435 4.62 -32.27 6.03
N ALA A 436 5.81 -31.80 6.48
CA ALA A 436 7.06 -32.10 5.80
C ALA A 436 7.40 -33.59 5.96
N SER A 437 7.67 -34.25 4.83
CA SER A 437 7.95 -35.70 4.77
C SER A 437 9.14 -36.15 5.62
N ASN A 438 10.11 -35.26 5.81
CA ASN A 438 11.30 -35.48 6.62
C ASN A 438 11.26 -34.79 8.00
N TYR A 439 10.08 -34.35 8.48
CA TYR A 439 9.96 -33.67 9.78
C TYR A 439 10.50 -34.52 10.94
N ALA A 440 10.29 -35.84 10.90
CA ALA A 440 10.78 -36.76 11.96
C ALA A 440 12.30 -36.72 12.13
N SER A 441 13.07 -36.52 11.05
CA SER A 441 14.55 -36.49 11.06
C SER A 441 15.14 -35.14 11.49
N ILE A 442 14.33 -34.10 11.62
CA ILE A 442 14.78 -32.78 12.09
C ILE A 442 15.19 -32.87 13.57
N PRO A 443 16.31 -32.24 13.99
CA PRO A 443 16.73 -32.22 15.39
C PRO A 443 15.66 -31.68 16.33
N ASP A 444 15.51 -32.29 17.52
CA ASP A 444 14.42 -31.94 18.46
C ASP A 444 14.45 -30.48 18.91
N TYR A 445 15.63 -29.90 19.12
CA TYR A 445 15.77 -28.48 19.48
C TYR A 445 15.32 -27.49 18.39
N MET A 446 15.12 -27.96 17.17
CA MET A 446 14.51 -27.18 16.07
C MET A 446 12.99 -27.42 15.97
N LYS A 447 12.44 -28.42 16.67
CA LYS A 447 11.02 -28.78 16.70
C LYS A 447 10.31 -28.27 17.94
N TYR A 448 11.06 -28.10 19.05
CA TYR A 448 10.55 -27.76 20.39
C TYR A 448 11.27 -26.56 20.99
#